data_df3f59eca252099ab652915c5e0e4d01
#
_entry.id   df3f59eca252099ab652915c5e0e4d01
#
_cell.length_a   1.000
_cell.length_b   1.000
_cell.length_c   1.000
_cell.angle_alpha   90.00
_cell.angle_beta   90.00
_cell.angle_gamma   90.00
#
_symmetry.space_group_name_H-M   'P 1'
#
loop_
_entity.id
_entity.type
_entity.pdbx_description
1 polymer ?
#
loop_
_entity_poly.entity_id
_entity_poly.type
_entity_poly.pdbx_seq_one_letter_code
_entity_poly.pdbx_strand_id
1 'polypeptide(L)'
;VNLSSIVKLESPNYLLVYLTLDKDVKAGNIELTFTQGNKKEIKYYELKTRAKKGAERIGFDSSDVLYMLMPDRFANGNAVNDNDKALSPSTADRKDPNARHGGDLAGIEKHLDYFNELGVTALWFTPVLENSMTGGSYHGYATTNYYKVDPRLGTNDEYKNLIDEAHNKGLKIVMDMIFNHCGSEHPWLIDMPSHDWFNFPDYKKNFVQTSYKVMPHVDPYASDYDFKTMNDGWFVRSMPDLNQKNPHVLRYLIQNSFWWIEYAGIDGIRMDTYPYADFDGMAEWMKELNEEYPNFNVVGES
;
A
#
# COMPACT_ATOMS: atom_id res chain seq x y z
N VAL A 1 -0.56 16.15 -22.07
CA VAL A 1 -0.28 14.76 -21.64
C VAL A 1 0.16 13.98 -22.85
N ASN A 2 1.31 13.31 -22.74
CA ASN A 2 1.90 12.56 -23.84
C ASN A 2 1.94 11.07 -23.51
N LEU A 3 1.65 10.22 -24.48
CA LEU A 3 1.83 8.78 -24.36
C LEU A 3 3.33 8.48 -24.50
N SER A 4 3.96 7.97 -23.42
CA SER A 4 5.38 7.63 -23.41
C SER A 4 5.62 6.21 -23.94
N SER A 5 4.86 5.25 -23.46
CA SER A 5 4.95 3.86 -23.92
C SER A 5 3.71 3.05 -23.59
N ILE A 6 3.56 1.93 -24.29
CA ILE A 6 2.57 0.90 -24.00
C ILE A 6 3.30 -0.43 -23.87
N VAL A 7 3.11 -1.12 -22.74
CA VAL A 7 3.69 -2.43 -22.49
C VAL A 7 2.59 -3.47 -22.36
N LYS A 8 2.59 -4.47 -23.24
CA LYS A 8 1.76 -5.67 -23.09
C LYS A 8 2.51 -6.65 -22.22
N LEU A 9 1.91 -7.06 -21.13
CA LEU A 9 2.49 -8.07 -20.26
C LEU A 9 2.24 -9.49 -20.81
N GLU A 10 2.81 -10.50 -20.17
CA GLU A 10 2.65 -11.90 -20.59
C GLU A 10 1.18 -12.34 -20.53
N SER A 11 0.47 -11.97 -19.45
CA SER A 11 -0.97 -12.17 -19.43
C SER A 11 -1.65 -11.16 -20.37
N PRO A 12 -2.54 -11.63 -21.27
CA PRO A 12 -3.24 -10.76 -22.20
C PRO A 12 -4.24 -9.81 -21.54
N ASN A 13 -4.49 -9.96 -20.25
CA ASN A 13 -5.44 -9.15 -19.47
C ASN A 13 -4.78 -7.87 -18.93
N TYR A 14 -3.46 -7.71 -19.09
CA TYR A 14 -2.74 -6.54 -18.58
C TYR A 14 -2.08 -5.73 -19.68
N LEU A 15 -2.34 -4.44 -19.65
CA LEU A 15 -1.73 -3.44 -20.51
C LEU A 15 -1.27 -2.26 -19.65
N LEU A 16 0.04 -1.99 -19.65
CA LEU A 16 0.56 -0.83 -18.96
C LEU A 16 0.66 0.36 -19.93
N VAL A 17 0.09 1.48 -19.55
CA VAL A 17 0.09 2.72 -20.33
C VAL A 17 0.89 3.75 -19.56
N TYR A 18 2.06 4.10 -20.06
CA TYR A 18 2.91 5.12 -19.44
C TYR A 18 2.62 6.48 -20.07
N LEU A 19 2.26 7.44 -19.22
CA LEU A 19 1.94 8.80 -19.60
C LEU A 19 2.96 9.76 -18.99
N THR A 20 3.36 10.77 -19.77
CA THR A 20 4.12 11.92 -19.28
C THR A 20 3.21 13.12 -19.17
N LEU A 21 3.20 13.76 -18.02
CA LEU A 21 2.46 15.01 -17.79
C LEU A 21 3.38 16.20 -18.05
N ASP A 22 2.93 17.12 -18.89
CA ASP A 22 3.63 18.39 -19.09
C ASP A 22 3.47 19.28 -17.84
N LYS A 23 4.43 20.16 -17.59
CA LYS A 23 4.43 21.04 -16.40
C LYS A 23 3.16 21.91 -16.29
N ASP A 24 2.59 22.28 -17.44
CA ASP A 24 1.43 23.17 -17.52
C ASP A 24 0.11 22.42 -17.76
N VAL A 25 0.10 21.08 -17.58
CA VAL A 25 -1.11 20.29 -17.76
C VAL A 25 -2.18 20.72 -16.78
N LYS A 26 -3.39 20.93 -17.26
CA LYS A 26 -4.54 21.28 -16.42
C LYS A 26 -5.27 20.03 -15.97
N ALA A 27 -5.86 20.11 -14.77
CA ALA A 27 -6.78 19.08 -14.31
C ALA A 27 -7.94 18.89 -15.29
N GLY A 28 -8.44 17.67 -15.40
CA GLY A 28 -9.52 17.27 -16.29
C GLY A 28 -9.42 15.81 -16.70
N ASN A 29 -10.34 15.37 -17.52
CA ASN A 29 -10.36 13.99 -18.00
C ASN A 29 -9.40 13.80 -19.18
N ILE A 30 -8.50 12.84 -19.06
CA ILE A 30 -7.66 12.35 -20.16
C ILE A 30 -8.41 11.21 -20.83
N GLU A 31 -8.71 11.39 -22.14
CA GLU A 31 -9.33 10.33 -22.93
C GLU A 31 -8.25 9.36 -23.43
N LEU A 32 -8.40 8.09 -23.09
CA LEU A 32 -7.59 6.99 -23.60
C LEU A 32 -8.43 6.15 -24.55
N THR A 33 -8.09 6.19 -25.83
CA THR A 33 -8.77 5.39 -26.87
C THR A 33 -7.94 4.14 -27.18
N PHE A 34 -8.53 2.97 -26.94
CA PHE A 34 -7.95 1.67 -27.28
C PHE A 34 -8.62 1.11 -28.53
N THR A 35 -7.82 0.67 -29.51
CA THR A 35 -8.32 0.08 -30.76
C THR A 35 -7.72 -1.29 -31.01
N GLN A 36 -8.56 -2.25 -31.37
CA GLN A 36 -8.15 -3.60 -31.79
C GLN A 36 -8.98 -4.03 -32.99
N GLY A 37 -8.39 -3.99 -34.18
CA GLY A 37 -9.12 -4.18 -35.43
C GLY A 37 -10.23 -3.12 -35.57
N ASN A 38 -11.46 -3.56 -35.70
CA ASN A 38 -12.65 -2.66 -35.83
C ASN A 38 -13.27 -2.32 -34.43
N LYS A 39 -12.75 -2.85 -33.34
CA LYS A 39 -13.26 -2.54 -32.00
C LYS A 39 -12.54 -1.31 -31.45
N LYS A 40 -13.31 -0.41 -30.87
CA LYS A 40 -12.84 0.80 -30.20
C LYS A 40 -13.43 0.84 -28.79
N GLU A 41 -12.60 1.08 -27.79
CA GLU A 41 -12.99 1.30 -26.41
C GLU A 41 -12.37 2.61 -25.91
N ILE A 42 -13.15 3.42 -25.20
CA ILE A 42 -12.70 4.69 -24.63
C ILE A 42 -12.74 4.57 -23.12
N LYS A 43 -11.64 4.91 -22.46
CA LYS A 43 -11.53 5.06 -21.03
C LYS A 43 -11.15 6.50 -20.69
N TYR A 44 -11.64 6.99 -19.58
CA TYR A 44 -11.27 8.30 -19.06
C TYR A 44 -10.45 8.14 -17.80
N TYR A 45 -9.34 8.86 -17.75
CA TYR A 45 -8.52 8.99 -16.55
C TYR A 45 -8.63 10.42 -16.03
N GLU A 46 -9.14 10.58 -14.80
CA GLU A 46 -9.27 11.89 -14.20
C GLU A 46 -7.93 12.35 -13.64
N LEU A 47 -7.40 13.44 -14.19
CA LEU A 47 -6.27 14.15 -13.62
C LEU A 47 -6.79 15.23 -12.69
N LYS A 48 -6.57 15.07 -11.38
CA LYS A 48 -7.02 16.03 -10.36
C LYS A 48 -6.02 17.17 -10.19
N THR A 49 -6.51 18.30 -9.68
CA THR A 49 -5.63 19.40 -9.26
C THR A 49 -4.87 18.96 -8.01
N ARG A 50 -3.58 19.17 -8.01
CA ARG A 50 -2.73 18.91 -6.85
C ARG A 50 -3.05 19.89 -5.72
N ALA A 51 -3.32 19.41 -4.52
CA ALA A 51 -3.70 20.25 -3.38
C ALA A 51 -2.52 21.06 -2.81
N LYS A 52 -1.33 20.44 -2.76
CA LYS A 52 -0.09 21.05 -2.25
C LYS A 52 1.07 20.69 -3.18
N LYS A 53 2.07 21.56 -3.29
CA LYS A 53 3.35 21.19 -3.91
C LYS A 53 4.09 20.18 -3.04
N GLY A 54 4.99 19.41 -3.62
CA GLY A 54 5.73 18.38 -2.90
C GLY A 54 6.48 18.92 -1.68
N ALA A 55 7.18 20.04 -1.83
CA ALA A 55 7.90 20.69 -0.73
C ALA A 55 7.02 21.30 0.37
N GLU A 56 5.72 21.48 0.13
CA GLU A 56 4.74 21.97 1.11
C GLU A 56 4.14 20.84 1.96
N ARG A 57 4.43 19.58 1.62
CA ARG A 57 4.04 18.40 2.39
C ARG A 57 5.05 18.15 3.48
N ILE A 58 4.68 18.51 4.70
CA ILE A 58 5.52 18.34 5.89
C ILE A 58 5.11 17.07 6.59
N GLY A 59 6.04 16.12 6.70
CA GLY A 59 5.84 14.86 7.36
C GLY A 59 5.98 14.93 8.89
N PHE A 60 5.93 13.74 9.53
CA PHE A 60 6.29 13.62 10.94
C PHE A 60 7.81 13.76 11.11
N ASP A 61 8.26 14.11 12.32
CA ASP A 61 9.68 14.25 12.64
C ASP A 61 9.99 13.80 14.08
N SER A 62 11.22 14.06 14.55
CA SER A 62 11.67 13.64 15.90
C SER A 62 10.95 14.35 17.06
N SER A 63 10.15 15.36 16.80
CA SER A 63 9.32 16.03 17.81
C SER A 63 7.95 15.37 17.97
N ASP A 64 7.58 14.47 17.07
CA ASP A 64 6.28 13.81 17.09
C ASP A 64 6.24 12.59 18.03
N VAL A 65 5.11 12.41 18.66
CA VAL A 65 4.78 11.22 19.45
C VAL A 65 3.82 10.36 18.61
N LEU A 66 4.36 9.26 18.06
CA LEU A 66 3.61 8.32 17.24
C LEU A 66 2.86 7.32 18.12
N TYR A 67 1.56 7.18 17.89
CA TYR A 67 0.70 6.18 18.51
C TYR A 67 0.24 5.17 17.47
N MET A 68 0.68 3.92 17.59
CA MET A 68 0.23 2.84 16.73
C MET A 68 -1.09 2.27 17.21
N LEU A 69 -2.06 2.14 16.31
CA LEU A 69 -3.32 1.47 16.59
C LEU A 69 -3.74 0.54 15.45
N MET A 70 -4.46 -0.50 15.83
CA MET A 70 -5.10 -1.41 14.90
C MET A 70 -6.57 -1.02 14.73
N PRO A 71 -7.01 -0.49 13.56
CA PRO A 71 -8.38 -0.02 13.36
C PRO A 71 -9.44 -1.03 13.77
N ASP A 72 -9.30 -2.28 13.34
CA ASP A 72 -10.24 -3.37 13.64
C ASP A 72 -10.44 -3.60 15.16
N ARG A 73 -9.46 -3.23 15.98
CA ARG A 73 -9.45 -3.49 17.44
C ARG A 73 -9.76 -2.27 18.29
N PHE A 74 -9.79 -1.06 17.72
CA PHE A 74 -9.88 0.16 18.49
C PHE A 74 -11.32 0.50 18.86
N ALA A 75 -12.14 0.90 17.90
CA ALA A 75 -13.53 1.29 18.13
C ALA A 75 -14.37 1.03 16.88
N ASN A 76 -15.61 0.54 17.09
CA ASN A 76 -16.60 0.40 16.03
C ASN A 76 -17.48 1.66 16.00
N GLY A 77 -17.37 2.43 14.93
CA GLY A 77 -18.17 3.64 14.71
C GLY A 77 -19.36 3.41 13.78
N ASN A 78 -19.33 2.33 12.98
CA ASN A 78 -20.33 2.00 11.99
C ASN A 78 -20.55 0.49 11.90
N ALA A 79 -21.45 -0.07 12.68
CA ALA A 79 -21.74 -1.51 12.68
C ALA A 79 -22.32 -2.06 11.34
N VAL A 80 -22.66 -1.20 10.40
CA VAL A 80 -23.17 -1.62 9.09
C VAL A 80 -22.08 -2.24 8.23
N ASN A 81 -20.83 -1.77 8.37
CA ASN A 81 -19.70 -2.27 7.60
C ASN A 81 -18.97 -3.45 8.23
N ASP A 82 -19.36 -3.92 9.43
CA ASP A 82 -18.72 -5.07 10.11
C ASP A 82 -18.66 -6.33 9.22
N ASN A 83 -19.65 -6.49 8.33
CA ASN A 83 -19.81 -7.67 7.51
C ASN A 83 -19.91 -7.29 6.03
N ASP A 84 -19.12 -7.97 5.18
CA ASP A 84 -19.18 -7.83 3.73
C ASP A 84 -19.14 -9.21 3.06
N LYS A 85 -20.22 -9.57 2.37
CA LYS A 85 -20.36 -10.87 1.69
C LYS A 85 -19.41 -11.02 0.48
N ALA A 86 -18.89 -9.93 -0.05
CA ALA A 86 -17.96 -9.95 -1.18
C ALA A 86 -16.50 -10.19 -0.74
N LEU A 87 -16.23 -10.12 0.56
CA LEU A 87 -14.88 -10.25 1.11
C LEU A 87 -14.73 -11.52 1.98
N SER A 88 -13.50 -11.90 2.20
CA SER A 88 -13.12 -13.00 3.10
C SER A 88 -12.32 -12.47 4.30
N PRO A 89 -12.67 -12.86 5.55
CA PRO A 89 -13.93 -13.48 5.95
C PRO A 89 -15.10 -12.50 5.79
N SER A 90 -16.29 -13.01 5.55
CA SER A 90 -17.47 -12.18 5.28
C SER A 90 -18.13 -11.59 6.54
N THR A 91 -17.73 -12.06 7.72
CA THR A 91 -18.36 -11.71 9.00
C THR A 91 -17.32 -11.44 10.07
N ALA A 92 -17.64 -10.51 10.97
CA ALA A 92 -16.87 -10.29 12.19
C ALA A 92 -17.25 -11.30 13.30
N ASP A 93 -16.28 -11.68 14.14
CA ASP A 93 -16.51 -12.47 15.35
C ASP A 93 -15.57 -11.99 16.48
N ARG A 94 -16.11 -11.21 17.41
CA ARG A 94 -15.34 -10.66 18.55
C ARG A 94 -14.90 -11.71 19.58
N LYS A 95 -15.41 -12.93 19.50
CA LYS A 95 -15.01 -14.02 20.41
C LYS A 95 -13.77 -14.75 19.92
N ASP A 96 -13.52 -14.72 18.62
CA ASP A 96 -12.31 -15.28 18.04
C ASP A 96 -11.22 -14.21 17.96
N PRO A 97 -10.08 -14.35 18.68
CA PRO A 97 -8.99 -13.36 18.63
C PRO A 97 -8.35 -13.24 17.25
N ASN A 98 -8.52 -14.22 16.37
CA ASN A 98 -8.00 -14.23 15.00
C ASN A 98 -9.00 -13.72 13.95
N ALA A 99 -10.25 -13.46 14.34
CA ALA A 99 -11.26 -12.89 13.45
C ALA A 99 -11.26 -11.36 13.50
N ARG A 100 -11.98 -10.74 12.58
CA ARG A 100 -12.26 -9.31 12.63
C ARG A 100 -13.23 -8.97 13.76
N HIS A 101 -13.02 -7.82 14.40
CA HIS A 101 -13.83 -7.36 15.53
C HIS A 101 -14.74 -6.18 15.19
N GLY A 102 -14.61 -5.62 13.98
CA GLY A 102 -15.49 -4.56 13.48
C GLY A 102 -15.13 -3.16 13.98
N GLY A 103 -13.92 -2.92 14.46
CA GLY A 103 -13.40 -1.57 14.59
C GLY A 103 -13.15 -0.95 13.21
N ASP A 104 -13.32 0.37 13.06
CA ASP A 104 -13.35 1.05 11.78
C ASP A 104 -12.85 2.52 11.84
N LEU A 105 -12.75 3.16 10.67
CA LEU A 105 -12.29 4.55 10.54
C LEU A 105 -13.25 5.52 11.24
N ALA A 106 -14.56 5.29 11.17
CA ALA A 106 -15.56 6.12 11.86
C ALA A 106 -15.43 6.04 13.38
N GLY A 107 -15.02 4.87 13.91
CA GLY A 107 -14.72 4.70 15.33
C GLY A 107 -13.47 5.49 15.75
N ILE A 108 -12.44 5.51 14.92
CA ILE A 108 -11.23 6.30 15.17
C ILE A 108 -11.57 7.80 15.15
N GLU A 109 -12.29 8.27 14.12
CA GLU A 109 -12.67 9.67 13.97
C GLU A 109 -13.41 10.22 15.19
N LYS A 110 -14.33 9.43 15.76
CA LYS A 110 -15.08 9.80 16.99
C LYS A 110 -14.19 9.95 18.22
N HIS A 111 -12.96 9.45 18.20
CA HIS A 111 -12.05 9.44 19.36
C HIS A 111 -10.76 10.25 19.13
N LEU A 112 -10.72 11.14 18.13
CA LEU A 112 -9.52 11.95 17.86
C LEU A 112 -9.11 12.81 19.06
N ASP A 113 -10.07 13.33 19.86
CA ASP A 113 -9.76 14.11 21.06
C ASP A 113 -9.03 13.31 22.14
N TYR A 114 -9.32 12.01 22.24
CA TYR A 114 -8.60 11.12 23.16
C TYR A 114 -7.09 11.11 22.90
N PHE A 115 -6.67 11.13 21.64
CA PHE A 115 -5.24 11.13 21.31
C PHE A 115 -4.57 12.47 21.67
N ASN A 116 -5.28 13.58 21.48
CA ASN A 116 -4.80 14.89 21.91
C ASN A 116 -4.66 14.98 23.44
N GLU A 117 -5.64 14.49 24.20
CA GLU A 117 -5.59 14.41 25.65
C GLU A 117 -4.42 13.53 26.14
N LEU A 118 -4.08 12.49 25.37
CA LEU A 118 -2.94 11.62 25.66
C LEU A 118 -1.57 12.25 25.29
N GLY A 119 -1.59 13.39 24.56
CA GLY A 119 -0.35 14.05 24.10
C GLY A 119 0.27 13.44 22.86
N VAL A 120 -0.49 12.65 22.10
CA VAL A 120 -0.08 12.09 20.80
C VAL A 120 -0.14 13.19 19.74
N THR A 121 0.81 13.19 18.81
CA THR A 121 0.87 14.14 17.69
C THR A 121 0.76 13.47 16.33
N ALA A 122 0.96 12.16 16.26
CA ALA A 122 0.84 11.40 15.02
C ALA A 122 0.22 10.02 15.28
N LEU A 123 -0.70 9.61 14.41
CA LEU A 123 -1.33 8.29 14.46
C LEU A 123 -0.78 7.43 13.33
N TRP A 124 -0.33 6.23 13.66
CA TRP A 124 0.05 5.19 12.74
C TRP A 124 -0.97 4.05 12.84
N PHE A 125 -1.76 3.86 11.78
CA PHE A 125 -2.69 2.73 11.69
C PHE A 125 -1.98 1.51 11.09
N THR A 126 -2.23 0.30 11.63
CA THR A 126 -1.93 -0.92 10.86
C THR A 126 -2.67 -0.86 9.53
N PRO A 127 -2.22 -1.60 8.47
CA PRO A 127 -2.69 -1.32 7.11
C PRO A 127 -4.20 -1.26 6.96
N VAL A 128 -4.68 -0.19 6.34
CA VAL A 128 -6.11 0.06 6.10
C VAL A 128 -6.59 -0.44 4.74
N LEU A 129 -5.68 -0.90 3.89
CA LEU A 129 -6.01 -1.38 2.55
C LEU A 129 -6.76 -2.70 2.60
N GLU A 130 -7.55 -2.97 1.53
CA GLU A 130 -8.35 -4.18 1.40
C GLU A 130 -7.50 -5.43 1.65
N ASN A 131 -7.98 -6.25 2.57
CA ASN A 131 -7.35 -7.50 2.98
C ASN A 131 -8.40 -8.62 2.98
N SER A 132 -8.78 -9.07 1.77
CA SER A 132 -9.74 -10.16 1.57
C SER A 132 -9.02 -11.50 1.63
N MET A 133 -8.65 -11.92 2.85
CA MET A 133 -7.93 -13.16 3.12
C MET A 133 -8.76 -14.07 4.02
N THR A 134 -8.79 -15.36 3.73
CA THR A 134 -9.54 -16.35 4.52
C THR A 134 -9.09 -16.39 5.98
N GLY A 135 -7.82 -16.13 6.27
CA GLY A 135 -7.28 -16.07 7.63
C GLY A 135 -6.47 -14.81 7.87
N GLY A 136 -6.49 -14.28 9.11
CA GLY A 136 -5.67 -13.15 9.52
C GLY A 136 -6.04 -11.79 8.91
N SER A 137 -7.20 -11.66 8.28
CA SER A 137 -7.61 -10.44 7.57
C SER A 137 -7.63 -9.18 8.46
N TYR A 138 -7.82 -9.32 9.76
CA TYR A 138 -7.97 -8.20 10.70
C TYR A 138 -6.71 -7.33 10.83
N HIS A 139 -5.53 -7.90 10.63
CA HIS A 139 -4.27 -7.16 10.83
C HIS A 139 -3.89 -6.25 9.64
N GLY A 140 -4.40 -6.52 8.43
CA GLY A 140 -4.19 -5.69 7.25
C GLY A 140 -2.96 -6.00 6.40
N TYR A 141 -1.98 -6.80 6.90
CA TYR A 141 -0.67 -6.97 6.24
C TYR A 141 -0.66 -7.89 5.00
N ALA A 142 -1.76 -8.51 4.63
CA ALA A 142 -1.87 -9.32 3.42
C ALA A 142 -2.78 -8.64 2.38
N THR A 143 -2.34 -7.52 1.86
CA THR A 143 -3.10 -6.63 0.96
C THR A 143 -3.60 -7.36 -0.28
N THR A 144 -4.88 -7.20 -0.60
CA THR A 144 -5.51 -7.73 -1.83
C THR A 144 -5.92 -6.65 -2.83
N ASN A 145 -5.87 -5.37 -2.43
CA ASN A 145 -6.05 -4.23 -3.32
C ASN A 145 -5.30 -2.99 -2.79
N TYR A 146 -4.29 -2.53 -3.52
CA TYR A 146 -3.40 -1.44 -3.11
C TYR A 146 -4.00 -0.03 -3.23
N TYR A 147 -5.13 0.12 -3.94
CA TYR A 147 -5.78 1.43 -4.18
C TYR A 147 -7.15 1.56 -3.50
N LYS A 148 -7.49 0.62 -2.62
CA LYS A 148 -8.80 0.60 -1.98
C LYS A 148 -8.66 0.33 -0.49
N VAL A 149 -9.26 1.18 0.32
CA VAL A 149 -9.48 0.92 1.75
C VAL A 149 -10.39 -0.31 1.91
N ASP A 150 -10.11 -1.13 2.90
CA ASP A 150 -10.97 -2.29 3.21
C ASP A 150 -12.40 -1.81 3.54
N PRO A 151 -13.42 -2.23 2.80
CA PRO A 151 -14.80 -1.77 3.01
C PRO A 151 -15.33 -2.00 4.43
N ARG A 152 -14.72 -2.97 5.14
CA ARG A 152 -15.07 -3.24 6.55
C ARG A 152 -14.43 -2.27 7.54
N LEU A 153 -13.50 -1.43 7.07
CA LEU A 153 -12.96 -0.29 7.80
C LEU A 153 -13.58 1.03 7.35
N GLY A 154 -13.98 1.12 6.08
CA GLY A 154 -14.53 2.32 5.46
C GLY A 154 -14.23 2.41 3.97
N THR A 155 -14.34 3.61 3.43
CA THR A 155 -14.06 3.94 2.03
C THR A 155 -12.79 4.79 1.91
N ASN A 156 -12.29 4.95 0.68
CA ASN A 156 -11.18 5.88 0.41
C ASN A 156 -11.52 7.31 0.84
N ASP A 157 -12.76 7.75 0.58
CA ASP A 157 -13.20 9.09 0.93
C ASP A 157 -13.33 9.26 2.46
N GLU A 158 -13.82 8.25 3.18
CA GLU A 158 -13.85 8.25 4.65
C GLU A 158 -12.44 8.29 5.24
N TYR A 159 -11.48 7.58 4.65
CA TYR A 159 -10.08 7.64 5.10
C TYR A 159 -9.50 9.04 4.89
N LYS A 160 -9.74 9.64 3.73
CA LYS A 160 -9.34 11.03 3.46
C LYS A 160 -10.01 12.01 4.45
N ASN A 161 -11.29 11.86 4.70
CA ASN A 161 -12.02 12.72 5.65
C ASN A 161 -11.48 12.58 7.08
N LEU A 162 -11.18 11.36 7.52
CA LEU A 162 -10.53 11.13 8.82
C LEU A 162 -9.17 11.85 8.91
N ILE A 163 -8.38 11.87 7.83
CA ILE A 163 -7.10 12.59 7.79
C ILE A 163 -7.33 14.09 7.86
N ASP A 164 -8.28 14.63 7.10
CA ASP A 164 -8.63 16.05 7.15
C ASP A 164 -9.08 16.46 8.57
N GLU A 165 -9.90 15.65 9.26
CA GLU A 165 -10.34 15.89 10.64
C GLU A 165 -9.19 15.75 11.65
N ALA A 166 -8.28 14.79 11.45
CA ALA A 166 -7.07 14.66 12.27
C ALA A 166 -6.19 15.92 12.14
N HIS A 167 -5.98 16.42 10.93
CA HIS A 167 -5.25 17.67 10.68
C HIS A 167 -5.91 18.88 11.36
N ASN A 168 -7.25 18.99 11.34
CA ASN A 168 -7.99 20.05 12.04
C ASN A 168 -7.75 20.02 13.57
N LYS A 169 -7.37 18.87 14.11
CA LYS A 169 -7.03 18.67 15.53
C LYS A 169 -5.52 18.68 15.80
N GLY A 170 -4.68 18.95 14.78
CA GLY A 170 -3.23 19.00 14.90
C GLY A 170 -2.56 17.62 14.95
N LEU A 171 -3.26 16.55 14.57
CA LEU A 171 -2.73 15.20 14.48
C LEU A 171 -2.27 14.89 13.06
N LYS A 172 -1.08 14.29 12.93
CA LYS A 172 -0.54 13.76 11.68
C LYS A 172 -0.98 12.30 11.50
N ILE A 173 -1.05 11.85 10.24
CA ILE A 173 -1.39 10.45 9.92
C ILE A 173 -0.25 9.78 9.17
N VAL A 174 0.24 8.67 9.70
CA VAL A 174 1.25 7.81 9.11
C VAL A 174 0.58 6.56 8.56
N MET A 175 0.71 6.34 7.25
CA MET A 175 0.14 5.17 6.58
C MET A 175 1.12 4.00 6.60
N ASP A 176 0.64 2.83 7.00
CA ASP A 176 1.38 1.58 6.89
C ASP A 176 1.30 1.06 5.45
N MET A 177 2.44 0.86 4.79
CA MET A 177 2.54 0.36 3.43
C MET A 177 3.38 -0.91 3.37
N ILE A 178 2.99 -1.84 2.51
CA ILE A 178 3.65 -3.12 2.32
C ILE A 178 4.14 -3.22 0.88
N PHE A 179 5.45 -3.08 0.66
CA PHE A 179 6.06 -3.21 -0.67
C PHE A 179 6.67 -4.59 -0.92
N ASN A 180 7.00 -5.29 0.17
CA ASN A 180 7.63 -6.61 0.08
C ASN A 180 6.69 -7.67 -0.51
N HIS A 181 5.43 -7.69 -0.10
CA HIS A 181 4.51 -8.78 -0.44
C HIS A 181 3.08 -8.29 -0.60
N CYS A 182 2.21 -9.14 -1.14
CA CYS A 182 0.76 -8.98 -1.09
C CYS A 182 0.10 -10.18 -0.39
N GLY A 183 -1.22 -10.24 -0.34
CA GLY A 183 -1.96 -11.42 0.11
C GLY A 183 -1.97 -12.53 -0.96
N SER A 184 -1.95 -13.80 -0.54
CA SER A 184 -2.03 -14.93 -1.48
C SER A 184 -3.41 -15.06 -2.16
N GLU A 185 -4.42 -14.32 -1.72
CA GLU A 185 -5.73 -14.23 -2.37
C GLU A 185 -5.85 -12.97 -3.25
N HIS A 186 -4.73 -12.22 -3.45
CA HIS A 186 -4.69 -11.11 -4.40
C HIS A 186 -4.98 -11.61 -5.82
N PRO A 187 -5.78 -10.88 -6.64
CA PRO A 187 -6.11 -11.27 -8.02
C PRO A 187 -4.90 -11.62 -8.90
N TRP A 188 -3.74 -11.05 -8.65
CA TRP A 188 -2.49 -11.37 -9.35
C TRP A 188 -2.04 -12.84 -9.20
N LEU A 189 -2.46 -13.54 -8.15
CA LEU A 189 -2.14 -14.97 -7.97
C LEU A 189 -3.07 -15.88 -8.80
N ILE A 190 -4.22 -15.34 -9.24
CA ILE A 190 -5.17 -16.02 -10.13
C ILE A 190 -4.78 -15.76 -11.58
N ASP A 191 -4.46 -14.51 -11.91
CA ASP A 191 -4.04 -14.06 -13.24
C ASP A 191 -2.78 -13.21 -13.06
N MET A 192 -1.62 -13.87 -13.14
CA MET A 192 -0.32 -13.23 -12.92
C MET A 192 0.04 -12.34 -14.13
N PRO A 193 0.36 -11.06 -13.91
CA PRO A 193 0.67 -10.14 -15.01
C PRO A 193 1.85 -10.60 -15.89
N SER A 194 2.95 -11.06 -15.25
CA SER A 194 4.09 -11.72 -15.88
C SER A 194 4.68 -12.76 -14.93
N HIS A 195 5.42 -13.74 -15.44
CA HIS A 195 6.00 -14.81 -14.62
C HIS A 195 6.97 -14.29 -13.55
N ASP A 196 7.63 -13.18 -13.82
CA ASP A 196 8.56 -12.51 -12.93
C ASP A 196 7.92 -11.41 -12.04
N TRP A 197 6.57 -11.40 -11.93
CA TRP A 197 5.84 -10.47 -11.03
C TRP A 197 6.11 -10.76 -9.56
N PHE A 198 6.30 -12.03 -9.24
CA PHE A 198 6.66 -12.53 -7.92
C PHE A 198 8.00 -13.25 -7.94
N ASN A 199 8.72 -13.17 -6.85
CA ASN A 199 9.84 -14.07 -6.61
C ASN A 199 9.31 -15.48 -6.32
N PHE A 200 10.00 -16.52 -6.82
CA PHE A 200 9.57 -17.91 -6.72
C PHE A 200 8.11 -18.18 -7.16
N PRO A 201 7.73 -17.80 -8.40
CA PRO A 201 6.34 -17.89 -8.87
C PRO A 201 5.80 -19.33 -8.94
N ASP A 202 6.68 -20.33 -9.03
CA ASP A 202 6.33 -21.77 -9.01
C ASP A 202 6.10 -22.34 -7.61
N TYR A 203 5.69 -21.51 -6.66
CA TYR A 203 5.51 -21.81 -5.23
C TYR A 203 4.66 -23.05 -4.93
N LYS A 204 3.76 -23.44 -5.83
CA LYS A 204 2.95 -24.66 -5.68
C LYS A 204 3.79 -25.93 -5.74
N LYS A 205 4.91 -25.88 -6.48
CA LYS A 205 5.86 -26.99 -6.65
C LYS A 205 7.08 -26.82 -5.74
N ASN A 206 7.58 -25.59 -5.63
CA ASN A 206 8.80 -25.28 -4.91
C ASN A 206 8.62 -23.98 -4.10
N PHE A 207 8.08 -24.10 -2.89
CA PHE A 207 7.90 -22.97 -1.99
C PHE A 207 9.21 -22.64 -1.28
N VAL A 208 9.65 -21.39 -1.39
CA VAL A 208 10.82 -20.86 -0.69
C VAL A 208 10.34 -19.77 0.26
N GLN A 209 10.55 -19.99 1.55
CA GLN A 209 10.27 -19.01 2.60
C GLN A 209 11.54 -18.23 2.92
N THR A 210 11.38 -16.92 3.25
CA THR A 210 12.53 -16.13 3.71
C THR A 210 13.21 -16.75 4.92
N SER A 211 14.53 -16.60 5.00
CA SER A 211 15.30 -17.07 6.15
C SER A 211 15.08 -16.23 7.42
N TYR A 212 14.45 -15.06 7.31
CA TYR A 212 14.31 -14.03 8.36
C TYR A 212 15.64 -13.53 8.93
N LYS A 213 16.75 -13.80 8.26
CA LYS A 213 18.09 -13.40 8.69
C LYS A 213 18.50 -12.13 7.95
N VAL A 214 18.30 -10.98 8.54
CA VAL A 214 18.65 -9.67 7.92
C VAL A 214 20.16 -9.40 7.85
N MET A 215 20.99 -10.16 8.58
CA MET A 215 22.45 -10.01 8.59
C MET A 215 23.11 -10.08 7.22
N PRO A 216 22.66 -10.88 6.23
CA PRO A 216 23.24 -10.88 4.88
C PRO A 216 23.30 -9.50 4.21
N HIS A 217 22.44 -8.55 4.58
CA HIS A 217 22.48 -7.19 4.05
C HIS A 217 23.70 -6.36 4.49
N VAL A 218 24.28 -6.70 5.63
CA VAL A 218 25.38 -5.93 6.23
C VAL A 218 26.70 -6.75 6.34
N ASP A 219 26.62 -8.06 6.11
CA ASP A 219 27.78 -8.93 6.10
C ASP A 219 28.41 -9.03 4.71
N PRO A 220 29.60 -8.43 4.49
CA PRO A 220 30.28 -8.47 3.19
C PRO A 220 30.73 -9.88 2.77
N TYR A 221 30.64 -10.85 3.64
CA TYR A 221 30.99 -12.27 3.39
C TYR A 221 29.74 -13.17 3.32
N ALA A 222 28.54 -12.59 3.32
CA ALA A 222 27.32 -13.37 3.15
C ALA A 222 27.34 -14.10 1.78
N SER A 223 26.84 -15.33 1.79
CA SER A 223 26.71 -16.06 0.53
C SER A 223 25.54 -15.50 -0.29
N ASP A 224 25.65 -15.60 -1.63
CA ASP A 224 24.55 -15.23 -2.54
C ASP A 224 23.26 -16.01 -2.22
N TYR A 225 23.40 -17.24 -1.75
CA TYR A 225 22.27 -18.07 -1.34
C TYR A 225 21.55 -17.51 -0.13
N ASP A 226 22.30 -17.09 0.91
CA ASP A 226 21.70 -16.52 2.13
C ASP A 226 21.03 -15.18 1.83
N PHE A 227 21.69 -14.33 1.04
CA PHE A 227 21.13 -13.06 0.60
C PHE A 227 19.85 -13.29 -0.20
N LYS A 228 19.90 -14.13 -1.24
CA LYS A 228 18.75 -14.40 -2.09
C LYS A 228 17.59 -15.04 -1.32
N THR A 229 17.86 -15.97 -0.41
CA THR A 229 16.82 -16.63 0.38
C THR A 229 16.15 -15.63 1.33
N MET A 230 16.92 -14.74 1.91
CA MET A 230 16.39 -13.69 2.78
C MET A 230 15.53 -12.70 2.00
N ASN A 231 16.04 -12.19 0.88
CA ASN A 231 15.47 -11.08 0.14
C ASN A 231 14.31 -11.50 -0.78
N ASP A 232 14.45 -12.63 -1.47
CA ASP A 232 13.47 -13.06 -2.47
C ASP A 232 12.47 -14.11 -1.92
N GLY A 233 12.73 -14.67 -0.73
CA GLY A 233 11.86 -15.67 -0.11
C GLY A 233 10.56 -15.07 0.40
N TRP A 234 9.43 -15.78 0.19
CA TRP A 234 8.13 -15.33 0.69
C TRP A 234 8.12 -15.18 2.20
N PHE A 235 7.54 -14.10 2.71
CA PHE A 235 7.48 -13.86 4.15
C PHE A 235 6.81 -15.03 4.88
N VAL A 236 5.61 -15.38 4.47
CA VAL A 236 4.95 -16.65 4.79
C VAL A 236 4.16 -17.11 3.57
N ARG A 237 3.62 -18.32 3.60
CA ARG A 237 2.88 -18.90 2.46
C ARG A 237 1.68 -18.05 2.01
N SER A 238 1.06 -17.31 2.91
CA SER A 238 -0.05 -16.41 2.62
C SER A 238 0.37 -15.00 2.19
N MET A 239 1.69 -14.73 2.11
CA MET A 239 2.26 -13.42 1.76
C MET A 239 3.31 -13.59 0.67
N PRO A 240 2.87 -13.73 -0.61
CA PRO A 240 3.75 -13.87 -1.78
C PRO A 240 4.62 -12.65 -1.97
N ASP A 241 5.92 -12.90 -2.17
CA ASP A 241 6.94 -11.90 -2.33
C ASP A 241 6.88 -11.25 -3.71
N LEU A 242 6.75 -9.92 -3.74
CA LEU A 242 6.74 -9.13 -4.96
C LEU A 242 8.16 -8.93 -5.49
N ASN A 243 8.36 -9.08 -6.78
CA ASN A 243 9.67 -8.90 -7.39
C ASN A 243 9.93 -7.43 -7.75
N GLN A 244 10.50 -6.65 -6.84
CA GLN A 244 10.81 -5.23 -7.06
C GLN A 244 11.94 -5.02 -8.09
N LYS A 245 12.68 -6.08 -8.47
CA LYS A 245 13.63 -6.05 -9.60
C LYS A 245 12.92 -5.96 -10.96
N ASN A 246 11.63 -6.37 -11.02
CA ASN A 246 10.79 -6.10 -12.17
C ASN A 246 10.40 -4.61 -12.18
N PRO A 247 10.79 -3.83 -13.21
CA PRO A 247 10.59 -2.38 -13.22
C PRO A 247 9.11 -1.98 -13.22
N HIS A 248 8.21 -2.86 -13.65
CA HIS A 248 6.78 -2.60 -13.67
C HIS A 248 6.17 -2.80 -12.28
N VAL A 249 6.62 -3.79 -11.51
CA VAL A 249 6.25 -3.99 -10.11
C VAL A 249 6.73 -2.80 -9.27
N LEU A 250 8.01 -2.45 -9.39
CA LEU A 250 8.58 -1.31 -8.68
C LEU A 250 7.85 -0.01 -9.00
N ARG A 251 7.62 0.28 -10.29
CA ARG A 251 6.89 1.48 -10.71
C ARG A 251 5.46 1.51 -10.16
N TYR A 252 4.77 0.37 -10.14
CA TYR A 252 3.42 0.29 -9.56
C TYR A 252 3.43 0.65 -8.06
N LEU A 253 4.40 0.15 -7.29
CA LEU A 253 4.52 0.42 -5.86
C LEU A 253 4.90 1.89 -5.59
N ILE A 254 5.85 2.46 -6.35
CA ILE A 254 6.21 3.87 -6.25
C ILE A 254 4.99 4.76 -6.52
N GLN A 255 4.28 4.51 -7.63
CA GLN A 255 3.08 5.26 -8.00
C GLN A 255 1.96 5.12 -6.95
N ASN A 256 1.84 3.96 -6.33
CA ASN A 256 0.87 3.73 -5.27
C ASN A 256 1.15 4.60 -4.04
N SER A 257 2.41 4.72 -3.60
CA SER A 257 2.75 5.59 -2.47
C SER A 257 2.47 7.07 -2.77
N PHE A 258 2.84 7.53 -3.98
CA PHE A 258 2.57 8.91 -4.39
C PHE A 258 1.07 9.18 -4.51
N TRP A 259 0.30 8.21 -4.99
CA TRP A 259 -1.14 8.34 -5.10
C TRP A 259 -1.79 8.53 -3.71
N TRP A 260 -1.39 7.76 -2.70
CA TRP A 260 -1.92 7.91 -1.35
C TRP A 260 -1.50 9.23 -0.69
N ILE A 261 -0.26 9.68 -0.90
CA ILE A 261 0.20 11.00 -0.45
C ILE A 261 -0.67 12.11 -1.04
N GLU A 262 -0.95 12.05 -2.33
CA GLU A 262 -1.72 13.09 -3.03
C GLU A 262 -3.23 12.99 -2.78
N TYR A 263 -3.78 11.77 -2.79
CA TYR A 263 -5.22 11.55 -2.63
C TYR A 263 -5.68 11.79 -1.20
N ALA A 264 -5.03 11.16 -0.23
CA ALA A 264 -5.46 11.18 1.16
C ALA A 264 -4.80 12.28 1.98
N GLY A 265 -3.60 12.75 1.60
CA GLY A 265 -2.88 13.79 2.34
C GLY A 265 -2.15 13.25 3.57
N ILE A 266 -1.70 11.99 3.54
CA ILE A 266 -0.92 11.39 4.64
C ILE A 266 0.36 12.18 4.92
N ASP A 267 0.85 12.13 6.17
CA ASP A 267 2.01 12.88 6.65
C ASP A 267 3.26 12.01 6.83
N GLY A 268 3.17 10.74 6.52
CA GLY A 268 4.29 9.83 6.58
C GLY A 268 3.92 8.43 6.15
N ILE A 269 4.95 7.61 5.94
CA ILE A 269 4.81 6.20 5.65
C ILE A 269 5.59 5.40 6.69
N ARG A 270 4.96 4.37 7.24
CA ARG A 270 5.66 3.26 7.86
C ARG A 270 5.75 2.14 6.82
N MET A 271 6.96 1.78 6.44
CA MET A 271 7.19 0.71 5.48
C MET A 271 7.38 -0.61 6.21
N ASP A 272 6.43 -1.51 5.99
CA ASP A 272 6.42 -2.87 6.51
C ASP A 272 7.57 -3.70 5.95
N THR A 273 8.17 -4.55 6.78
CA THR A 273 9.21 -5.51 6.38
C THR A 273 10.28 -4.90 5.46
N TYR A 274 10.73 -3.66 5.77
CA TYR A 274 11.61 -2.86 4.92
C TYR A 274 12.87 -3.59 4.44
N PRO A 275 13.61 -4.35 5.30
CA PRO A 275 14.82 -5.03 4.87
C PRO A 275 14.58 -6.32 4.08
N TYR A 276 13.34 -6.74 3.87
CA TYR A 276 13.00 -7.94 3.09
C TYR A 276 12.78 -7.63 1.61
N ALA A 277 12.38 -6.40 1.27
CA ALA A 277 12.22 -5.95 -0.11
C ALA A 277 13.58 -5.73 -0.80
N ASP A 278 13.59 -5.72 -2.14
CA ASP A 278 14.82 -5.49 -2.90
C ASP A 278 15.47 -4.16 -2.55
N PHE A 279 16.75 -4.20 -2.16
CA PHE A 279 17.49 -3.06 -1.66
C PHE A 279 17.58 -1.91 -2.69
N ASP A 280 17.92 -2.23 -3.94
CA ASP A 280 18.08 -1.25 -4.99
C ASP A 280 16.72 -0.64 -5.38
N GLY A 281 15.67 -1.46 -5.42
CA GLY A 281 14.29 -1.00 -5.64
C GLY A 281 13.81 -0.05 -4.54
N MET A 282 14.11 -0.36 -3.29
CA MET A 282 13.74 0.51 -2.15
C MET A 282 14.57 1.80 -2.14
N ALA A 283 15.84 1.75 -2.55
CA ALA A 283 16.67 2.94 -2.70
C ALA A 283 16.16 3.86 -3.82
N GLU A 284 15.71 3.30 -4.95
CA GLU A 284 15.09 4.07 -6.04
C GLU A 284 13.78 4.72 -5.58
N TRP A 285 12.91 3.96 -4.90
CA TRP A 285 11.69 4.52 -4.31
C TRP A 285 11.97 5.69 -3.38
N MET A 286 12.91 5.53 -2.43
CA MET A 286 13.29 6.59 -1.49
C MET A 286 13.87 7.81 -2.18
N LYS A 287 14.65 7.60 -3.24
CA LYS A 287 15.21 8.70 -4.04
C LYS A 287 14.09 9.50 -4.69
N GLU A 288 13.18 8.85 -5.43
CA GLU A 288 12.05 9.53 -6.09
C GLU A 288 11.13 10.22 -5.07
N LEU A 289 10.87 9.57 -3.93
CA LEU A 289 10.07 10.14 -2.86
C LEU A 289 10.68 11.42 -2.32
N ASN A 290 11.99 11.43 -2.04
CA ASN A 290 12.69 12.60 -1.52
C ASN A 290 12.83 13.72 -2.56
N GLU A 291 12.97 13.39 -3.84
CA GLU A 291 13.00 14.38 -4.93
C GLU A 291 11.64 15.09 -5.05
N GLU A 292 10.54 14.37 -4.91
CA GLU A 292 9.19 14.93 -5.03
C GLU A 292 8.69 15.56 -3.73
N TYR A 293 9.00 14.94 -2.57
CA TYR A 293 8.51 15.34 -1.24
C TYR A 293 9.68 15.50 -0.25
N PRO A 294 10.51 16.53 -0.39
CA PRO A 294 11.77 16.67 0.37
C PRO A 294 11.59 16.82 1.88
N ASN A 295 10.38 17.15 2.35
CA ASN A 295 10.04 17.32 3.77
C ASN A 295 9.14 16.19 4.30
N PHE A 296 8.90 15.15 3.52
CA PHE A 296 8.13 13.98 3.92
C PHE A 296 9.03 12.97 4.63
N ASN A 297 8.50 12.18 5.55
CA ASN A 297 9.30 11.23 6.30
C ASN A 297 8.76 9.80 6.19
N VAL A 298 9.68 8.85 6.32
CA VAL A 298 9.43 7.41 6.29
C VAL A 298 10.12 6.76 7.47
N VAL A 299 9.44 5.80 8.11
CA VAL A 299 10.04 4.88 9.07
C VAL A 299 9.91 3.46 8.55
N GLY A 300 11.03 2.73 8.47
CA GLY A 300 11.06 1.32 8.06
C GLY A 300 11.00 0.41 9.28
N GLU A 301 10.25 -0.69 9.17
CA GLU A 301 10.36 -1.79 10.12
C GLU A 301 11.62 -2.60 9.82
N SER A 302 12.41 -2.92 10.85
CA SER A 302 13.65 -3.69 10.74
C SER A 302 13.71 -4.84 11.73
#